data_aa874aac753b83e69e5f8b37fb91deb8
#
_entry.id   aa874aac753b83e69e5f8b37fb91deb8
#
_cell.length_a   1.000
_cell.length_b   1.000
_cell.length_c   1.000
_cell.angle_alpha   90.00
_cell.angle_beta   90.00
_cell.angle_gamma   90.00
#
_symmetry.space_group_name_H-M   'P 1'
#
loop_
_entity.id
_entity.type
_entity.pdbx_description
1 polymer ?
#
loop_
_entity_poly.entity_id
_entity_poly.type
_entity_poly.pdbx_seq_one_letter_code
_entity_poly.pdbx_strand_id
1 'polypeptide(L)'
;MTGEERRTEIVRILSDATEPVSGTQLAEHFDVSRQVIVQDIALLRAKNTDIISGKKGYLVKNNTDKLKVGGDDNNFSEARQFSRIFKVIHDDKDVEKELTLIVDLGGRIQDVFVYHKIYGVIRGELNIGSREDVANYMKNLNSGKSSMLKNVTTGFHYHTVTAVSELMLDVIQEKLAEYGFLAKLQEYEPVDFSRQ
;
A
#
# COMPACT_ATOMS: atom_id res chain seq x y z
N MET A 1 9.41 24.92 -8.35
CA MET A 1 9.25 23.64 -9.07
C MET A 1 7.85 23.12 -8.83
N THR A 2 7.11 22.80 -9.87
CA THR A 2 5.77 22.18 -9.76
C THR A 2 5.86 20.70 -9.36
N GLY A 3 4.77 20.10 -8.86
CA GLY A 3 4.77 18.67 -8.53
C GLY A 3 5.01 17.76 -9.75
N GLU A 4 4.63 18.21 -10.95
CA GLU A 4 4.84 17.43 -12.18
C GLU A 4 6.31 17.46 -12.63
N GLU A 5 6.93 18.62 -12.59
CA GLU A 5 8.38 18.77 -12.85
C GLU A 5 9.19 17.93 -11.84
N ARG A 6 8.83 17.98 -10.57
CA ARG A 6 9.49 17.19 -9.52
C ARG A 6 9.39 15.70 -9.77
N ARG A 7 8.21 15.19 -10.11
CA ARG A 7 8.01 13.77 -10.43
C ARG A 7 8.84 13.32 -11.65
N THR A 8 8.91 14.13 -12.68
CA THR A 8 9.76 13.86 -13.85
C THR A 8 11.22 13.74 -13.46
N GLU A 9 11.70 14.65 -12.61
CA GLU A 9 13.08 14.65 -12.14
C GLU A 9 13.37 13.50 -11.16
N ILE A 10 12.39 13.10 -10.32
CA ILE A 10 12.49 11.90 -9.47
C ILE A 10 12.74 10.67 -10.34
N VAL A 11 11.97 10.48 -11.43
CA VAL A 11 12.15 9.34 -12.33
C VAL A 11 13.54 9.36 -12.94
N ARG A 12 14.03 10.53 -13.38
CA ARG A 12 15.37 10.69 -13.92
C ARG A 12 16.46 10.28 -12.91
N ILE A 13 16.38 10.82 -11.67
CA ILE A 13 17.32 10.51 -10.59
C ILE A 13 17.32 8.99 -10.30
N LEU A 14 16.15 8.38 -10.17
CA LEU A 14 16.05 6.96 -9.88
C LEU A 14 16.47 6.06 -11.04
N SER A 15 16.34 6.53 -12.28
CA SER A 15 16.80 5.82 -13.48
C SER A 15 18.32 5.87 -13.66
N ASP A 16 18.95 6.97 -13.25
CA ASP A 16 20.41 7.14 -13.32
C ASP A 16 21.13 6.52 -12.11
N ALA A 17 20.39 6.28 -11.02
CA ALA A 17 20.94 5.76 -9.77
C ALA A 17 21.46 4.32 -9.92
N THR A 18 22.66 4.08 -9.42
CA THR A 18 23.25 2.73 -9.29
C THR A 18 22.96 2.08 -7.94
N GLU A 19 22.46 2.86 -6.97
CA GLU A 19 22.06 2.43 -5.63
C GLU A 19 20.71 3.03 -5.27
N PRO A 20 19.96 2.42 -4.30
CA PRO A 20 18.69 2.96 -3.84
C PRO A 20 18.84 4.38 -3.28
N VAL A 21 17.99 5.29 -3.74
CA VAL A 21 17.96 6.68 -3.27
C VAL A 21 16.92 6.80 -2.15
N SER A 22 17.35 7.28 -0.97
CA SER A 22 16.44 7.39 0.17
C SER A 22 15.40 8.51 -0.02
N GLY A 23 14.21 8.34 0.58
CA GLY A 23 13.19 9.38 0.57
C GLY A 23 13.63 10.67 1.24
N THR A 24 14.56 10.60 2.19
CA THR A 24 15.17 11.78 2.83
C THR A 24 16.09 12.54 1.86
N GLN A 25 16.94 11.83 1.13
CA GLN A 25 17.80 12.44 0.09
C GLN A 25 16.97 13.13 -0.99
N LEU A 26 15.88 12.49 -1.44
CA LEU A 26 14.97 13.15 -2.40
C LEU A 26 14.28 14.38 -1.79
N ALA A 27 13.83 14.30 -0.53
CA ALA A 27 13.19 15.41 0.16
C ALA A 27 14.14 16.62 0.29
N GLU A 28 15.39 16.39 0.68
CA GLU A 28 16.45 17.40 0.77
C GLU A 28 16.80 17.98 -0.61
N HIS A 29 16.91 17.13 -1.63
CA HIS A 29 17.23 17.57 -2.99
C HIS A 29 16.17 18.52 -3.58
N PHE A 30 14.90 18.26 -3.28
CA PHE A 30 13.78 19.06 -3.81
C PHE A 30 13.27 20.14 -2.85
N ASP A 31 13.87 20.26 -1.67
CA ASP A 31 13.44 21.19 -0.60
C ASP A 31 11.94 21.03 -0.28
N VAL A 32 11.52 19.78 -0.04
CA VAL A 32 10.15 19.41 0.33
C VAL A 32 10.14 18.43 1.49
N SER A 33 8.98 18.24 2.13
CA SER A 33 8.86 17.20 3.15
C SER A 33 8.98 15.80 2.55
N ARG A 34 9.43 14.84 3.36
CA ARG A 34 9.47 13.42 2.98
C ARG A 34 8.08 12.89 2.59
N GLN A 35 7.02 13.41 3.20
CA GLN A 35 5.64 13.05 2.88
C GLN A 35 5.28 13.42 1.44
N VAL A 36 5.74 14.57 0.95
CA VAL A 36 5.55 14.98 -0.45
C VAL A 36 6.24 14.00 -1.40
N ILE A 37 7.45 13.53 -1.07
CA ILE A 37 8.15 12.52 -1.87
C ILE A 37 7.39 11.20 -1.90
N VAL A 38 6.84 10.74 -0.76
CA VAL A 38 6.02 9.52 -0.70
C VAL A 38 4.80 9.63 -1.62
N GLN A 39 4.12 10.78 -1.61
CA GLN A 39 2.98 11.05 -2.50
C GLN A 39 3.39 11.08 -3.98
N ASP A 40 4.52 11.71 -4.30
CA ASP A 40 5.04 11.75 -5.67
C ASP A 40 5.40 10.35 -6.20
N ILE A 41 6.05 9.52 -5.39
CA ILE A 41 6.35 8.11 -5.71
C ILE A 41 5.06 7.32 -5.94
N ALA A 42 4.05 7.52 -5.10
CA ALA A 42 2.75 6.88 -5.26
C ALA A 42 2.08 7.26 -6.60
N LEU A 43 2.08 8.55 -6.95
CA LEU A 43 1.55 9.04 -8.22
C LEU A 43 2.33 8.51 -9.43
N LEU A 44 3.65 8.35 -9.32
CA LEU A 44 4.49 7.76 -10.36
C LEU A 44 4.15 6.28 -10.58
N ARG A 45 3.98 5.52 -9.52
CA ARG A 45 3.53 4.11 -9.58
C ARG A 45 2.14 3.99 -10.22
N ALA A 46 1.23 4.89 -9.87
CA ALA A 46 -0.10 4.96 -10.47
C ALA A 46 -0.06 5.22 -11.99
N LYS A 47 1.01 5.86 -12.49
CA LYS A 47 1.29 6.07 -13.93
C LYS A 47 2.13 4.94 -14.55
N ASN A 48 2.18 3.75 -13.94
CA ASN A 48 2.94 2.57 -14.38
C ASN A 48 4.47 2.76 -14.41
N THR A 49 5.02 3.62 -13.57
CA THR A 49 6.47 3.68 -13.38
C THR A 49 6.88 2.60 -12.37
N ASP A 50 7.67 1.62 -12.81
CA ASP A 50 8.11 0.48 -11.99
C ASP A 50 9.16 0.91 -10.94
N ILE A 51 8.71 1.60 -9.90
CA ILE A 51 9.55 2.01 -8.77
C ILE A 51 9.41 1.00 -7.64
N ILE A 52 10.52 0.39 -7.23
CA ILE A 52 10.61 -0.50 -6.06
C ILE A 52 11.06 0.31 -4.84
N SER A 53 10.50 -0.04 -3.68
CA SER A 53 10.89 0.51 -2.38
C SER A 53 11.60 -0.57 -1.57
N GLY A 54 12.72 -0.23 -0.95
CA GLY A 54 13.45 -1.08 -0.03
C GLY A 54 13.94 -0.32 1.20
N LYS A 55 14.63 -1.01 2.11
CA LYS A 55 15.21 -0.41 3.33
C LYS A 55 16.07 0.82 3.07
N LYS A 56 16.81 0.83 1.96
CA LYS A 56 17.77 1.88 1.60
C LYS A 56 17.12 3.01 0.80
N GLY A 57 15.89 2.83 0.25
CA GLY A 57 15.22 3.85 -0.54
C GLY A 57 14.48 3.30 -1.74
N TYR A 58 14.41 4.09 -2.80
CA TYR A 58 13.69 3.84 -4.05
C TYR A 58 14.64 3.53 -5.20
N LEU A 59 14.21 2.64 -6.10
CA LEU A 59 14.89 2.27 -7.34
C LEU A 59 13.88 2.04 -8.46
N VAL A 60 14.26 2.27 -9.71
CA VAL A 60 13.49 1.81 -10.88
C VAL A 60 13.86 0.36 -11.19
N LYS A 61 12.86 -0.51 -11.43
CA LYS A 61 13.04 -1.96 -11.65
C LYS A 61 14.05 -2.30 -12.75
N ASN A 62 14.12 -1.50 -13.81
CA ASN A 62 15.07 -1.71 -14.91
C ASN A 62 16.55 -1.58 -14.51
N ASN A 63 16.84 -1.03 -13.32
CA ASN A 63 18.19 -0.90 -12.79
C ASN A 63 18.61 -2.06 -11.86
N THR A 64 17.69 -2.98 -11.53
CA THR A 64 18.02 -4.14 -10.69
C THR A 64 19.01 -5.10 -11.36
N ASP A 65 19.05 -5.15 -12.71
CA ASP A 65 20.02 -5.97 -13.44
C ASP A 65 21.45 -5.43 -13.38
N LYS A 66 21.63 -4.14 -13.04
CA LYS A 66 22.95 -3.52 -12.85
C LYS A 66 23.55 -3.77 -11.46
N LEU A 67 22.73 -4.23 -10.51
CA LEU A 67 23.14 -4.50 -9.11
C LEU A 67 23.73 -5.89 -8.88
N LYS A 68 23.93 -6.70 -9.93
CA LYS A 68 24.48 -8.07 -9.84
C LYS A 68 26.02 -8.12 -9.78
N VAL A 69 26.67 -7.17 -9.14
CA VAL A 69 28.12 -7.26 -8.87
C VAL A 69 28.38 -7.15 -7.37
N GLY A 70 28.46 -8.32 -6.75
CA GLY A 70 29.15 -8.52 -5.47
C GLY A 70 28.29 -8.43 -4.21
N GLY A 71 27.94 -9.58 -3.67
CA GLY A 71 27.44 -9.75 -2.31
C GLY A 71 26.12 -10.52 -2.25
N ASP A 72 26.12 -11.61 -1.51
CA ASP A 72 24.94 -12.41 -1.11
C ASP A 72 23.91 -11.57 -0.32
N ASP A 73 23.20 -10.64 -0.97
CA ASP A 73 22.08 -9.91 -0.39
C ASP A 73 20.80 -10.12 -1.19
N ASN A 74 20.31 -11.37 -1.17
CA ASN A 74 18.89 -11.70 -1.43
C ASN A 74 17.94 -11.09 -0.37
N ASN A 75 18.35 -10.00 0.27
CA ASN A 75 17.67 -9.39 1.41
C ASN A 75 16.82 -8.16 1.02
N PHE A 76 16.44 -8.03 -0.27
CA PHE A 76 15.45 -7.03 -0.69
C PHE A 76 14.01 -7.41 -0.26
N SER A 77 13.80 -8.68 0.10
CA SER A 77 12.49 -9.22 0.50
C SER A 77 12.22 -9.20 2.00
N GLU A 78 13.23 -8.97 2.85
CA GLU A 78 13.07 -8.86 4.33
C GLU A 78 13.22 -7.44 4.86
N ALA A 79 12.87 -6.41 4.08
CA ALA A 79 12.70 -5.07 4.63
C ALA A 79 11.64 -5.16 5.74
N ARG A 80 11.96 -4.66 6.94
CA ARG A 80 11.04 -4.56 8.07
C ARG A 80 9.73 -3.97 7.56
N GLN A 81 8.73 -4.81 7.37
CA GLN A 81 7.40 -4.36 6.96
C GLN A 81 6.70 -3.84 8.21
N PHE A 82 6.21 -2.62 8.10
CA PHE A 82 5.29 -2.06 9.08
C PHE A 82 3.90 -2.54 8.73
N SER A 83 3.08 -2.79 9.75
CA SER A 83 1.73 -3.30 9.57
C SER A 83 0.74 -2.44 10.33
N ARG A 84 -0.42 -2.18 9.74
CA ARG A 84 -1.53 -1.47 10.38
C ARG A 84 -2.85 -2.06 9.93
N ILE A 85 -3.80 -2.10 10.86
CA ILE A 85 -5.16 -2.52 10.58
C ILE A 85 -5.99 -1.27 10.32
N PHE A 86 -6.69 -1.25 9.18
CA PHE A 86 -7.67 -0.24 8.84
C PHE A 86 -9.06 -0.83 8.93
N LYS A 87 -9.94 -0.18 9.72
CA LYS A 87 -11.37 -0.44 9.68
C LYS A 87 -11.98 0.42 8.59
N VAL A 88 -12.64 -0.19 7.64
CA VAL A 88 -13.21 0.48 6.49
C VAL A 88 -14.70 0.18 6.31
N ILE A 89 -15.38 1.11 5.66
CA ILE A 89 -16.77 0.99 5.25
C ILE A 89 -16.95 1.65 3.89
N HIS A 90 -17.51 0.95 2.93
CA HIS A 90 -17.84 1.47 1.62
C HIS A 90 -18.85 0.56 0.91
N ASP A 91 -19.46 1.05 -0.18
CA ASP A 91 -20.34 0.27 -1.05
C ASP A 91 -19.53 -0.72 -1.90
N ASP A 92 -20.24 -1.68 -2.52
CA ASP A 92 -19.63 -2.70 -3.40
C ASP A 92 -18.93 -2.09 -4.61
N LYS A 93 -19.47 -0.99 -5.15
CA LYS A 93 -18.90 -0.24 -6.28
C LYS A 93 -17.55 0.41 -5.99
N ASP A 94 -17.23 0.62 -4.72
CA ASP A 94 -16.01 1.32 -4.28
C ASP A 94 -14.87 0.35 -3.88
N VAL A 95 -15.09 -0.97 -3.92
CA VAL A 95 -14.09 -2.00 -3.59
C VAL A 95 -12.82 -1.82 -4.42
N GLU A 96 -12.95 -1.73 -5.74
CA GLU A 96 -11.80 -1.55 -6.64
C GLU A 96 -11.04 -0.27 -6.32
N LYS A 97 -11.77 0.81 -6.03
CA LYS A 97 -11.20 2.11 -5.71
C LYS A 97 -10.41 2.08 -4.41
N GLU A 98 -10.94 1.44 -3.37
CA GLU A 98 -10.25 1.27 -2.09
C GLU A 98 -8.95 0.47 -2.25
N LEU A 99 -9.04 -0.72 -2.85
CA LEU A 99 -7.87 -1.58 -3.03
C LEU A 99 -6.79 -0.90 -3.89
N THR A 100 -7.20 -0.23 -4.98
CA THR A 100 -6.29 0.51 -5.86
C THR A 100 -5.62 1.65 -5.11
N LEU A 101 -6.35 2.40 -4.29
CA LEU A 101 -5.80 3.48 -3.46
C LEU A 101 -4.66 2.97 -2.57
N ILE A 102 -4.85 1.84 -1.89
CA ILE A 102 -3.86 1.27 -0.98
C ILE A 102 -2.60 0.83 -1.75
N VAL A 103 -2.75 0.11 -2.86
CA VAL A 103 -1.59 -0.38 -3.62
C VAL A 103 -0.84 0.74 -4.33
N ASP A 104 -1.52 1.76 -4.83
CA ASP A 104 -0.90 2.92 -5.47
C ASP A 104 -0.02 3.71 -4.49
N LEU A 105 -0.41 3.75 -3.21
CA LEU A 105 0.36 4.37 -2.14
C LEU A 105 1.48 3.47 -1.59
N GLY A 106 1.69 2.29 -2.20
CA GLY A 106 2.76 1.37 -1.83
C GLY A 106 2.41 0.43 -0.66
N GLY A 107 1.14 0.35 -0.30
CA GLY A 107 0.62 -0.63 0.64
C GLY A 107 0.43 -2.00 -0.03
N ARG A 108 0.50 -3.06 0.78
CA ARG A 108 0.12 -4.41 0.42
C ARG A 108 -0.98 -4.88 1.36
N ILE A 109 -2.12 -5.26 0.82
CA ILE A 109 -3.27 -5.76 1.57
C ILE A 109 -3.04 -7.26 1.79
N GLN A 110 -2.80 -7.65 3.03
CA GLN A 110 -2.56 -9.05 3.39
C GLN A 110 -3.87 -9.85 3.41
N ASP A 111 -4.89 -9.28 4.01
CA ASP A 111 -6.15 -9.95 4.26
C ASP A 111 -7.33 -8.99 4.28
N VAL A 112 -8.53 -9.59 4.33
CA VAL A 112 -9.77 -8.96 4.74
C VAL A 112 -10.36 -9.74 5.89
N PHE A 113 -10.85 -9.06 6.92
CA PHE A 113 -11.57 -9.73 7.99
C PHE A 113 -12.72 -8.91 8.53
N VAL A 114 -13.63 -9.61 9.21
CA VAL A 114 -14.78 -9.04 9.91
C VAL A 114 -14.86 -9.57 11.33
N TYR A 115 -15.38 -8.78 12.24
CA TYR A 115 -15.67 -9.21 13.60
C TYR A 115 -17.14 -9.59 13.70
N HIS A 116 -17.42 -10.87 13.87
CA HIS A 116 -18.76 -11.39 14.04
C HIS A 116 -19.03 -11.73 15.51
N LYS A 117 -20.13 -11.24 16.09
CA LYS A 117 -20.45 -11.38 17.52
C LYS A 117 -20.47 -12.83 18.03
N ILE A 118 -20.82 -13.78 17.15
CA ILE A 118 -20.96 -15.20 17.52
C ILE A 118 -19.71 -15.99 17.12
N TYR A 119 -19.18 -15.74 15.91
CA TYR A 119 -18.10 -16.54 15.34
C TYR A 119 -16.71 -15.96 15.59
N GLY A 120 -16.61 -14.76 16.19
CA GLY A 120 -15.34 -14.06 16.36
C GLY A 120 -14.82 -13.47 15.06
N VAL A 121 -13.51 -13.49 14.86
CA VAL A 121 -12.87 -12.98 13.65
C VAL A 121 -13.02 -14.01 12.52
N ILE A 122 -13.60 -13.58 11.40
CA ILE A 122 -13.65 -14.35 10.15
C ILE A 122 -12.71 -13.64 9.17
N ARG A 123 -11.69 -14.35 8.68
CA ARG A 123 -10.58 -13.78 7.89
C ARG A 123 -10.42 -14.51 6.56
N GLY A 124 -10.11 -13.76 5.51
CA GLY A 124 -9.73 -14.26 4.18
C GLY A 124 -8.40 -13.64 3.74
N GLU A 125 -7.45 -14.48 3.31
CA GLU A 125 -6.18 -14.03 2.74
C GLU A 125 -6.40 -13.39 1.37
N LEU A 126 -5.77 -12.24 1.12
CA LEU A 126 -5.86 -11.52 -0.16
C LEU A 126 -4.50 -11.41 -0.86
N ASN A 127 -3.47 -10.98 -0.15
CA ASN A 127 -2.11 -10.79 -0.67
C ASN A 127 -2.01 -9.85 -1.88
N ILE A 128 -2.85 -8.82 -1.94
CA ILE A 128 -2.93 -7.83 -3.03
C ILE A 128 -1.85 -6.76 -2.82
N GLY A 129 -0.93 -6.62 -3.77
CA GLY A 129 0.18 -5.67 -3.72
C GLY A 129 0.40 -4.88 -5.00
N SER A 130 -0.42 -5.11 -6.03
CA SER A 130 -0.33 -4.44 -7.33
C SER A 130 -1.71 -4.17 -7.93
N ARG A 131 -1.78 -3.28 -8.92
CA ARG A 131 -3.02 -3.06 -9.70
C ARG A 131 -3.46 -4.31 -10.46
N GLU A 132 -2.52 -5.15 -10.89
CA GLU A 132 -2.83 -6.42 -11.53
C GLU A 132 -3.51 -7.38 -10.56
N ASP A 133 -3.04 -7.46 -9.31
CA ASP A 133 -3.69 -8.26 -8.26
C ASP A 133 -5.11 -7.74 -8.00
N VAL A 134 -5.32 -6.42 -7.95
CA VAL A 134 -6.65 -5.81 -7.81
C VAL A 134 -7.56 -6.23 -8.96
N ALA A 135 -7.09 -6.12 -10.21
CA ALA A 135 -7.89 -6.49 -11.39
C ALA A 135 -8.27 -7.97 -11.37
N ASN A 136 -7.33 -8.86 -11.00
CA ASN A 136 -7.58 -10.30 -10.87
C ASN A 136 -8.58 -10.60 -9.76
N TYR A 137 -8.47 -9.93 -8.62
CA TYR A 137 -9.42 -10.05 -7.51
C TYR A 137 -10.83 -9.61 -7.94
N MET A 138 -10.97 -8.44 -8.59
CA MET A 138 -12.26 -7.94 -9.08
C MET A 138 -12.90 -8.86 -10.12
N LYS A 139 -12.10 -9.44 -11.02
CA LYS A 139 -12.58 -10.43 -11.98
C LYS A 139 -13.17 -11.66 -11.29
N ASN A 140 -12.50 -12.18 -10.26
CA ASN A 140 -12.98 -13.31 -9.48
C ASN A 140 -14.25 -12.97 -8.70
N LEU A 141 -14.28 -11.79 -8.07
CA LEU A 141 -15.44 -11.30 -7.33
C LEU A 141 -16.68 -11.17 -8.22
N ASN A 142 -16.53 -10.57 -9.39
CA ASN A 142 -17.60 -10.36 -10.36
C ASN A 142 -18.08 -11.65 -11.04
N SER A 143 -17.36 -12.77 -10.88
CA SER A 143 -17.82 -14.08 -11.38
C SER A 143 -19.04 -14.63 -10.64
N GLY A 144 -19.47 -13.99 -9.54
CA GLY A 144 -20.69 -14.31 -8.79
C GLY A 144 -20.63 -15.61 -8.00
N LYS A 145 -19.46 -16.23 -7.85
CA LYS A 145 -19.31 -17.53 -7.16
C LYS A 145 -19.26 -17.42 -5.62
N SER A 146 -19.04 -16.22 -5.09
CA SER A 146 -19.02 -15.96 -3.64
C SER A 146 -19.43 -14.53 -3.33
N SER A 147 -19.94 -14.30 -2.10
CA SER A 147 -20.24 -12.96 -1.60
C SER A 147 -19.05 -12.41 -0.80
N MET A 148 -18.96 -11.09 -0.73
CA MET A 148 -17.92 -10.40 0.05
C MET A 148 -18.13 -10.62 1.55
N LEU A 149 -17.04 -10.74 2.29
CA LEU A 149 -17.04 -10.94 3.74
C LEU A 149 -17.76 -9.81 4.49
N LYS A 150 -17.67 -8.56 4.01
CA LYS A 150 -18.37 -7.41 4.57
C LYS A 150 -19.90 -7.55 4.62
N ASN A 151 -20.47 -8.42 3.78
CA ASN A 151 -21.92 -8.68 3.75
C ASN A 151 -22.40 -9.53 4.95
N VAL A 152 -21.46 -10.13 5.70
CA VAL A 152 -21.77 -10.85 6.96
C VAL A 152 -21.95 -9.88 8.13
N THR A 153 -21.54 -8.63 7.97
CA THR A 153 -21.69 -7.52 8.92
C THR A 153 -22.48 -6.38 8.27
N THR A 154 -22.60 -5.27 8.96
CA THR A 154 -23.29 -4.06 8.43
C THR A 154 -22.42 -3.25 7.46
N GLY A 155 -21.56 -3.90 6.65
CA GLY A 155 -20.66 -3.28 5.68
C GLY A 155 -19.25 -2.96 6.23
N PHE A 156 -19.05 -2.98 7.55
CA PHE A 156 -17.74 -2.79 8.15
C PHE A 156 -16.86 -4.02 7.93
N HIS A 157 -15.64 -3.77 7.54
CA HIS A 157 -14.60 -4.79 7.44
C HIS A 157 -13.24 -4.19 7.75
N TYR A 158 -12.23 -5.03 7.82
CA TYR A 158 -10.88 -4.66 8.22
C TYR A 158 -9.89 -5.21 7.21
N HIS A 159 -8.84 -4.45 6.96
CA HIS A 159 -7.69 -4.88 6.19
C HIS A 159 -6.42 -4.77 7.02
N THR A 160 -5.62 -5.83 7.04
CA THR A 160 -4.23 -5.75 7.47
C THR A 160 -3.42 -5.27 6.28
N VAL A 161 -2.84 -4.08 6.38
CA VAL A 161 -2.02 -3.49 5.33
C VAL A 161 -0.58 -3.40 5.82
N THR A 162 0.35 -3.87 5.00
CA THR A 162 1.78 -3.72 5.23
C THR A 162 2.39 -2.72 4.26
N ALA A 163 3.42 -2.01 4.73
CA ALA A 163 4.19 -1.06 3.91
C ALA A 163 5.65 -1.03 4.39
N VAL A 164 6.52 -0.44 3.58
CA VAL A 164 7.96 -0.33 3.91
C VAL A 164 8.27 0.76 4.94
N SER A 165 7.29 1.58 5.32
CA SER A 165 7.45 2.60 6.37
C SER A 165 6.12 2.95 7.03
N GLU A 166 6.16 3.39 8.30
CA GLU A 166 5.00 3.94 9.02
C GLU A 166 4.41 5.15 8.29
N LEU A 167 5.25 6.01 7.71
CA LEU A 167 4.80 7.17 6.95
C LEU A 167 3.90 6.78 5.76
N MET A 168 4.18 5.67 5.07
CA MET A 168 3.28 5.17 4.03
C MET A 168 1.92 4.77 4.60
N LEU A 169 1.90 4.13 5.76
CA LEU A 169 0.66 3.77 6.44
C LEU A 169 -0.13 5.01 6.88
N ASP A 170 0.57 6.09 7.31
CA ASP A 170 -0.06 7.36 7.63
C ASP A 170 -0.72 7.99 6.40
N VAL A 171 -0.02 8.02 5.27
CA VAL A 171 -0.55 8.55 3.99
C VAL A 171 -1.76 7.73 3.51
N ILE A 172 -1.69 6.40 3.62
CA ILE A 172 -2.82 5.51 3.29
C ILE A 172 -4.02 5.84 4.19
N GLN A 173 -3.80 6.00 5.49
CA GLN A 173 -4.85 6.35 6.45
C GLN A 173 -5.51 7.68 6.12
N GLU A 174 -4.72 8.73 5.84
CA GLU A 174 -5.22 10.04 5.46
C GLU A 174 -6.08 9.95 4.18
N LYS A 175 -5.62 9.21 3.17
CA LYS A 175 -6.36 9.06 1.92
C LYS A 175 -7.65 8.25 2.09
N LEU A 176 -7.62 7.15 2.86
CA LEU A 176 -8.85 6.42 3.19
C LEU A 176 -9.87 7.30 3.93
N ALA A 177 -9.41 8.19 4.82
CA ALA A 177 -10.26 9.15 5.50
C ALA A 177 -10.82 10.21 4.54
N GLU A 178 -9.98 10.77 3.63
CA GLU A 178 -10.38 11.75 2.62
C GLU A 178 -11.47 11.21 1.69
N TYR A 179 -11.38 9.94 1.30
CA TYR A 179 -12.40 9.27 0.49
C TYR A 179 -13.63 8.81 1.29
N GLY A 180 -13.61 8.99 2.61
CA GLY A 180 -14.70 8.58 3.49
C GLY A 180 -14.79 7.06 3.72
N PHE A 181 -13.72 6.33 3.39
CA PHE A 181 -13.68 4.87 3.59
C PHE A 181 -13.26 4.49 5.01
N LEU A 182 -12.49 5.33 5.70
CA LEU A 182 -12.00 5.01 7.04
C LEU A 182 -13.12 5.15 8.07
N ALA A 183 -13.36 4.09 8.84
CA ALA A 183 -14.31 4.07 9.94
C ALA A 183 -13.61 4.11 11.31
N LYS A 184 -14.27 4.71 12.31
CA LYS A 184 -13.76 4.73 13.68
C LYS A 184 -13.93 3.36 14.34
N LEU A 185 -12.90 2.94 15.09
CA LEU A 185 -13.00 1.79 15.98
C LEU A 185 -14.00 2.08 17.08
N GLN A 186 -14.77 1.06 17.47
CA GLN A 186 -15.74 1.13 18.59
C GLN A 186 -15.10 0.52 19.84
N GLU A 187 -15.56 0.96 21.03
CA GLU A 187 -15.01 0.49 22.32
C GLU A 187 -15.09 -1.02 22.55
N TYR A 188 -16.06 -1.69 21.90
CA TYR A 188 -16.27 -3.14 22.03
C TYR A 188 -15.47 -3.97 21.01
N GLU A 189 -14.77 -3.32 20.08
CA GLU A 189 -13.95 -4.01 19.10
C GLU A 189 -12.59 -4.31 19.70
N PRO A 190 -12.05 -5.51 19.47
CA PRO A 190 -10.72 -5.84 19.96
C PRO A 190 -9.71 -4.86 19.36
N VAL A 191 -9.00 -4.15 20.22
CA VAL A 191 -8.06 -3.07 19.84
C VAL A 191 -6.79 -3.62 19.20
N ASP A 192 -6.53 -4.90 19.37
CA ASP A 192 -5.25 -5.53 18.93
C ASP A 192 -5.50 -6.84 18.17
N PHE A 193 -5.81 -6.70 16.90
CA PHE A 193 -5.92 -7.86 15.98
C PHE A 193 -4.54 -8.39 15.53
N SER A 194 -3.44 -7.75 15.91
CA SER A 194 -2.09 -8.13 15.50
C SER A 194 -1.48 -9.24 16.34
N ARG A 195 -2.12 -9.63 17.45
CA ARG A 195 -1.61 -10.60 18.44
C ARG A 195 -2.33 -11.94 18.46
N GLN A 196 -3.12 -12.25 17.44
CA GLN A 196 -3.73 -13.59 17.33
C GLN A 196 -3.15 -14.38 16.17
#